data_4810556052b51d2eaa5d5ce2219478b2
#
_entry.id   4810556052b51d2eaa5d5ce2219478b2
#
_cell.length_a   1.000
_cell.length_b   1.000
_cell.length_c   1.000
_cell.angle_alpha   90.00
_cell.angle_beta   90.00
_cell.angle_gamma   90.00
#
_symmetry.space_group_name_H-M   'P 1'
#
loop_
_entity.id
_entity.type
_entity.pdbx_description
1 polymer ?
#
loop_
_entity_poly.entity_id
_entity_poly.type
_entity_poly.pdbx_seq_one_letter_code
_entity_poly.pdbx_strand_id
1 'polypeptide(L)'
;MRAGRKKKTFSEILFIAIVGGVLLFYTLSYLYMVGWMLLNSFNEAAEFASRPFGLPKFTTENIITAMSVKVKKTNIFGMTFNTFKLITINAIMSLILPPLTGYVFARFDFKLKKPIIAFILITVTIPMVGGTPITYETFAKLNLIDNYLAIIIMDCGGIGFGTIIMMNYFGGLNKELMEAASLDGAGRMRTYVSVMFPQAWLLLFCQMVLGVISAWNNYMTTYLYLPSYPTVAVGLQEISVELVTYGNNYPVLFAIMIYTISSRVFREKKKTILVASFSNCRRYVLGRS
;
A
#
# COMPACT_ATOMS: atom_id res chain seq x y z
N MET A 1 -23.69 -33.87 14.30
CA MET A 1 -22.55 -34.80 13.99
C MET A 1 -21.27 -34.15 14.52
N ARG A 2 -20.67 -34.71 15.59
CA ARG A 2 -19.37 -34.26 16.12
C ARG A 2 -18.28 -34.82 15.19
N ALA A 3 -17.64 -33.97 14.44
CA ALA A 3 -16.46 -34.32 13.63
C ALA A 3 -15.36 -34.82 14.59
N GLY A 4 -15.07 -36.09 14.54
CA GLY A 4 -14.03 -36.74 15.34
C GLY A 4 -12.67 -36.11 15.02
N ARG A 5 -12.06 -35.47 16.00
CA ARG A 5 -10.71 -34.87 15.92
C ARG A 5 -9.71 -35.99 15.67
N LYS A 6 -9.27 -36.21 14.42
CA LYS A 6 -8.22 -37.18 14.09
C LYS A 6 -6.98 -36.87 14.95
N LYS A 7 -6.46 -37.92 15.64
CA LYS A 7 -5.19 -37.79 16.38
C LYS A 7 -4.09 -37.50 15.37
N LYS A 8 -3.37 -36.40 15.59
CA LYS A 8 -2.24 -36.02 14.72
C LYS A 8 -1.13 -37.06 14.82
N THR A 9 -0.55 -37.40 13.70
CA THR A 9 0.60 -38.32 13.62
C THR A 9 1.84 -37.60 14.19
N PHE A 10 2.79 -38.37 14.74
CA PHE A 10 4.04 -37.79 15.32
C PHE A 10 4.77 -36.88 14.33
N SER A 11 4.85 -37.24 13.05
CA SER A 11 5.44 -36.40 11.99
C SER A 11 4.69 -35.10 11.78
N GLU A 12 3.37 -35.07 11.89
CA GLU A 12 2.57 -33.83 11.79
C GLU A 12 2.82 -32.91 12.98
N ILE A 13 2.95 -33.49 14.19
CA ILE A 13 3.25 -32.72 15.40
C ILE A 13 4.65 -32.13 15.29
N LEU A 14 5.64 -32.91 14.86
CA LEU A 14 7.02 -32.47 14.68
C LEU A 14 7.11 -31.35 13.63
N PHE A 15 6.44 -31.49 12.49
CA PHE A 15 6.38 -30.47 11.44
C PHE A 15 5.77 -29.17 11.97
N ILE A 16 4.63 -29.24 12.68
CA ILE A 16 3.98 -28.06 13.27
C ILE A 16 4.89 -27.39 14.32
N ALA A 17 5.60 -28.19 15.11
CA ALA A 17 6.52 -27.67 16.14
C ALA A 17 7.71 -26.94 15.51
N ILE A 18 8.31 -27.50 14.45
CA ILE A 18 9.43 -26.85 13.74
C ILE A 18 8.97 -25.55 13.06
N VAL A 19 7.92 -25.61 12.26
CA VAL A 19 7.38 -24.44 11.55
C VAL A 19 6.90 -23.39 12.55
N GLY A 20 6.19 -23.81 13.61
CA GLY A 20 5.74 -22.92 14.68
C GLY A 20 6.90 -22.28 15.43
N GLY A 21 7.97 -23.05 15.71
CA GLY A 21 9.18 -22.53 16.36
C GLY A 21 9.90 -21.48 15.50
N VAL A 22 10.05 -21.74 14.19
CA VAL A 22 10.65 -20.77 13.26
C VAL A 22 9.83 -19.48 13.17
N LEU A 23 8.50 -19.62 13.03
CA LEU A 23 7.60 -18.47 12.97
C LEU A 23 7.59 -17.67 14.30
N LEU A 24 7.62 -18.37 15.43
CA LEU A 24 7.69 -17.74 16.73
C LEU A 24 9.01 -16.95 16.90
N PHE A 25 10.14 -17.56 16.56
CA PHE A 25 11.45 -16.90 16.62
C PHE A 25 11.47 -15.65 15.72
N TYR A 26 10.97 -15.77 14.50
CA TYR A 26 10.87 -14.66 13.56
C TYR A 26 9.98 -13.54 14.12
N THR A 27 8.83 -13.87 14.67
CA THR A 27 7.92 -12.89 15.27
C THR A 27 8.54 -12.19 16.47
N LEU A 28 9.20 -12.94 17.37
CA LEU A 28 9.87 -12.38 18.53
C LEU A 28 11.02 -11.46 18.15
N SER A 29 11.80 -11.80 17.11
CA SER A 29 12.89 -10.93 16.62
C SER A 29 12.35 -9.58 16.11
N TYR A 30 11.23 -9.56 15.38
CA TYR A 30 10.60 -8.30 14.97
C TYR A 30 10.06 -7.50 16.16
N LEU A 31 9.37 -8.16 17.09
CA LEU A 31 8.86 -7.49 18.28
C LEU A 31 9.99 -6.91 19.13
N TYR A 32 11.11 -7.63 19.23
CA TYR A 32 12.32 -7.13 19.89
C TYR A 32 12.85 -5.86 19.23
N MET A 33 13.02 -5.85 17.90
CA MET A 33 13.51 -4.67 17.16
C MET A 33 12.60 -3.46 17.36
N VAL A 34 11.28 -3.64 17.25
CA VAL A 34 10.31 -2.55 17.45
C VAL A 34 10.32 -2.07 18.90
N GLY A 35 10.37 -2.98 19.87
CA GLY A 35 10.47 -2.65 21.28
C GLY A 35 11.76 -1.92 21.63
N TRP A 36 12.90 -2.40 21.08
CA TRP A 36 14.20 -1.76 21.26
C TRP A 36 14.21 -0.34 20.66
N MET A 37 13.69 -0.17 19.47
CA MET A 37 13.54 1.14 18.83
C MET A 37 12.64 2.07 19.64
N LEU A 38 11.51 1.55 20.16
CA LEU A 38 10.60 2.31 21.02
C LEU A 38 11.29 2.79 22.30
N LEU A 39 12.01 1.92 22.99
CA LEU A 39 12.75 2.28 24.21
C LEU A 39 13.84 3.32 23.92
N ASN A 40 14.61 3.13 22.85
CA ASN A 40 15.69 4.05 22.50
C ASN A 40 15.23 5.37 21.88
N SER A 41 13.98 5.49 21.46
CA SER A 41 13.43 6.80 21.05
C SER A 41 13.30 7.78 22.24
N PHE A 42 13.26 7.26 23.46
CA PHE A 42 13.27 8.05 24.70
C PHE A 42 14.68 8.16 25.33
N ASN A 43 15.72 7.64 24.68
CA ASN A 43 17.07 7.63 25.23
C ASN A 43 17.82 8.93 24.88
N GLU A 44 18.65 9.43 25.79
CA GLU A 44 19.55 10.55 25.52
C GLU A 44 20.56 10.15 24.44
N ALA A 45 20.85 11.02 23.45
CA ALA A 45 21.73 10.70 22.33
C ALA A 45 23.14 10.30 22.77
N ALA A 46 23.69 10.95 23.79
CA ALA A 46 25.01 10.65 24.34
C ALA A 46 25.05 9.26 25.02
N GLU A 47 24.01 8.90 25.77
CA GLU A 47 23.89 7.60 26.41
C GLU A 47 23.71 6.49 25.36
N PHE A 48 22.86 6.73 24.34
CA PHE A 48 22.71 5.78 23.23
C PHE A 48 24.03 5.54 22.48
N ALA A 49 24.82 6.58 22.22
CA ALA A 49 26.10 6.46 21.55
C ALA A 49 27.10 5.63 22.35
N SER A 50 27.09 5.73 23.69
CA SER A 50 27.98 4.98 24.57
C SER A 50 27.49 3.56 24.86
N ARG A 51 26.19 3.36 25.02
CA ARG A 51 25.56 2.07 25.42
C ARG A 51 24.23 1.81 24.68
N PRO A 52 24.26 1.42 23.39
CA PRO A 52 23.03 1.26 22.58
C PRO A 52 22.11 0.14 23.06
N PHE A 53 22.60 -0.81 23.87
CA PHE A 53 21.83 -1.90 24.47
C PHE A 53 21.67 -1.75 25.99
N GLY A 54 22.06 -0.62 26.56
CA GLY A 54 21.88 -0.30 27.97
C GLY A 54 20.45 0.10 28.30
N LEU A 55 20.18 0.32 29.59
CA LEU A 55 18.91 0.91 30.02
C LEU A 55 18.87 2.37 29.57
N PRO A 56 17.79 2.81 28.91
CA PRO A 56 17.70 4.16 28.40
C PRO A 56 17.63 5.20 29.53
N LYS A 57 18.33 6.29 29.35
CA LYS A 57 18.13 7.48 30.19
C LYS A 57 16.98 8.27 29.59
N PHE A 58 15.80 8.13 30.19
CA PHE A 58 14.55 8.62 29.64
C PHE A 58 14.54 10.14 29.49
N THR A 59 14.34 10.59 28.23
CA THR A 59 14.08 11.98 27.85
C THR A 59 12.91 12.05 26.89
N THR A 60 12.15 13.14 26.93
CA THR A 60 11.07 13.43 25.95
C THR A 60 11.51 14.40 24.86
N GLU A 61 12.72 14.92 24.96
CA GLU A 61 13.25 15.93 24.00
C GLU A 61 13.28 15.42 22.55
N ASN A 62 13.59 14.11 22.37
CA ASN A 62 13.63 13.50 21.05
C ASN A 62 12.26 13.55 20.35
N ILE A 63 11.17 13.37 21.11
CA ILE A 63 9.81 13.43 20.53
C ILE A 63 9.47 14.86 20.16
N ILE A 64 9.83 15.85 21.01
CA ILE A 64 9.61 17.28 20.76
C ILE A 64 10.41 17.69 19.52
N THR A 65 11.68 17.29 19.45
CA THR A 65 12.56 17.54 18.33
C THR A 65 12.00 16.89 17.06
N ALA A 66 11.59 15.63 17.11
CA ALA A 66 10.98 14.92 16.00
C ALA A 66 9.73 15.62 15.44
N MET A 67 8.88 16.19 16.31
CA MET A 67 7.69 16.95 15.91
C MET A 67 8.03 18.31 15.32
N SER A 68 9.15 18.91 15.71
CA SER A 68 9.61 20.22 15.24
C SER A 68 10.42 20.16 13.95
N VAL A 69 10.88 18.97 13.55
CA VAL A 69 11.65 18.77 12.32
C VAL A 69 10.85 19.23 11.11
N LYS A 70 11.50 19.95 10.23
CA LYS A 70 10.95 20.44 8.97
C LYS A 70 11.81 19.94 7.80
N VAL A 71 11.16 19.41 6.79
CA VAL A 71 11.78 19.04 5.52
C VAL A 71 11.20 19.94 4.43
N LYS A 72 12.09 20.67 3.72
CA LYS A 72 11.67 21.62 2.66
C LYS A 72 10.53 22.56 3.10
N LYS A 73 10.63 23.15 4.30
CA LYS A 73 9.62 24.02 4.94
C LYS A 73 8.33 23.34 5.42
N THR A 74 8.18 22.02 5.23
CA THR A 74 7.00 21.25 5.65
C THR A 74 7.29 20.54 6.96
N ASN A 75 6.42 20.68 7.95
CA ASN A 75 6.50 19.94 9.20
C ASN A 75 5.93 18.53 9.06
N ILE A 76 6.10 17.68 10.07
CA ILE A 76 5.67 16.27 10.05
C ILE A 76 4.16 16.10 9.79
N PHE A 77 3.33 17.02 10.27
CA PHE A 77 1.89 17.02 10.02
C PHE A 77 1.55 17.35 8.56
N GLY A 78 2.25 18.32 7.97
CA GLY A 78 2.14 18.65 6.54
C GLY A 78 2.58 17.49 5.65
N MET A 79 3.69 16.83 5.98
CA MET A 79 4.14 15.61 5.30
C MET A 79 3.10 14.48 5.40
N THR A 80 2.48 14.31 6.57
CA THR A 80 1.40 13.34 6.76
C THR A 80 0.23 13.66 5.86
N PHE A 81 -0.18 14.92 5.77
CA PHE A 81 -1.27 15.35 4.90
C PHE A 81 -0.97 15.13 3.42
N ASN A 82 0.25 15.43 2.97
CA ASN A 82 0.71 15.15 1.60
C ASN A 82 0.70 13.64 1.30
N THR A 83 1.12 12.82 2.26
CA THR A 83 1.03 11.36 2.15
C THR A 83 -0.41 10.90 1.97
N PHE A 84 -1.34 11.49 2.73
CA PHE A 84 -2.77 11.17 2.59
C PHE A 84 -3.32 11.53 1.21
N LYS A 85 -2.96 12.69 0.67
CA LYS A 85 -3.35 13.10 -0.70
C LYS A 85 -2.85 12.09 -1.72
N LEU A 86 -1.55 11.75 -1.68
CA LEU A 86 -0.93 10.81 -2.59
C LEU A 86 -1.62 9.44 -2.55
N ILE A 87 -1.83 8.89 -1.35
CA ILE A 87 -2.48 7.59 -1.17
C ILE A 87 -3.92 7.61 -1.67
N THR A 88 -4.63 8.72 -1.45
CA THR A 88 -6.02 8.85 -1.91
C THR A 88 -6.09 8.84 -3.43
N ILE A 89 -5.19 9.56 -4.11
CA ILE A 89 -5.09 9.56 -5.58
C ILE A 89 -4.81 8.13 -6.07
N ASN A 90 -3.79 7.48 -5.52
CA ASN A 90 -3.41 6.11 -5.91
C ASN A 90 -4.54 5.11 -5.64
N ALA A 91 -5.23 5.21 -4.50
CA ALA A 91 -6.36 4.34 -4.17
C ALA A 91 -7.54 4.53 -5.15
N ILE A 92 -7.84 5.76 -5.54
CA ILE A 92 -8.90 6.04 -6.52
C ILE A 92 -8.51 5.48 -7.89
N MET A 93 -7.28 5.73 -8.35
CA MET A 93 -6.81 5.24 -9.64
C MET A 93 -6.81 3.70 -9.70
N SER A 94 -6.38 3.03 -8.62
CA SER A 94 -6.40 1.57 -8.52
C SER A 94 -7.80 0.95 -8.53
N LEU A 95 -8.82 1.69 -8.09
CA LEU A 95 -10.21 1.24 -8.12
C LEU A 95 -10.91 1.51 -9.46
N ILE A 96 -10.40 2.41 -10.29
CA ILE A 96 -11.04 2.79 -11.56
C ILE A 96 -10.37 2.09 -12.73
N LEU A 97 -9.07 2.22 -12.88
CA LEU A 97 -8.37 1.85 -14.12
C LEU A 97 -8.18 0.33 -14.31
N PRO A 98 -7.58 -0.40 -13.37
CA PRO A 98 -7.38 -1.84 -13.53
C PRO A 98 -8.68 -2.62 -13.71
N PRO A 99 -9.76 -2.37 -12.95
CA PRO A 99 -11.00 -3.11 -13.15
C PRO A 99 -11.72 -2.74 -14.44
N LEU A 100 -11.70 -1.47 -14.85
CA LEU A 100 -12.30 -1.05 -16.11
C LEU A 100 -11.59 -1.67 -17.31
N THR A 101 -10.27 -1.56 -17.35
CA THR A 101 -9.44 -2.15 -18.42
C THR A 101 -9.51 -3.67 -18.40
N GLY A 102 -9.47 -4.29 -17.21
CA GLY A 102 -9.63 -5.74 -17.04
C GLY A 102 -10.98 -6.23 -17.55
N TYR A 103 -12.07 -5.52 -17.26
CA TYR A 103 -13.40 -5.84 -17.77
C TYR A 103 -13.46 -5.76 -19.31
N VAL A 104 -12.89 -4.70 -19.89
CA VAL A 104 -12.83 -4.56 -21.36
C VAL A 104 -12.07 -5.72 -22.00
N PHE A 105 -10.88 -6.05 -21.49
CA PHE A 105 -10.10 -7.16 -22.01
C PHE A 105 -10.76 -8.53 -21.76
N ALA A 106 -11.51 -8.71 -20.68
CA ALA A 106 -12.17 -9.98 -20.40
C ALA A 106 -13.39 -10.23 -21.30
N ARG A 107 -14.18 -9.18 -21.57
CA ARG A 107 -15.54 -9.33 -22.10
C ARG A 107 -15.76 -8.83 -23.51
N PHE A 108 -14.82 -8.06 -24.05
CA PHE A 108 -14.94 -7.56 -25.41
C PHE A 108 -13.85 -8.14 -26.31
N ASP A 109 -14.23 -8.42 -27.55
CA ASP A 109 -13.32 -8.84 -28.59
C ASP A 109 -13.10 -7.69 -29.58
N PHE A 110 -11.84 -7.33 -29.76
CA PHE A 110 -11.40 -6.31 -30.70
C PHE A 110 -10.05 -6.69 -31.32
N LYS A 111 -9.77 -6.17 -32.52
CA LYS A 111 -8.62 -6.60 -33.35
C LYS A 111 -7.26 -6.53 -32.62
N LEU A 112 -7.06 -5.52 -31.78
CA LEU A 112 -5.78 -5.28 -31.07
C LEU A 112 -5.71 -5.93 -29.68
N LYS A 113 -6.73 -6.66 -29.23
CA LYS A 113 -6.77 -7.27 -27.90
C LYS A 113 -5.56 -8.16 -27.60
N LYS A 114 -5.28 -9.10 -28.50
CA LYS A 114 -4.16 -10.05 -28.32
C LYS A 114 -2.79 -9.37 -28.28
N PRO A 115 -2.43 -8.48 -29.24
CA PRO A 115 -1.14 -7.79 -29.19
C PRO A 115 -1.00 -6.86 -27.98
N ILE A 116 -2.07 -6.19 -27.54
CA ILE A 116 -2.02 -5.36 -26.34
C ILE A 116 -1.78 -6.22 -25.08
N ILE A 117 -2.50 -7.34 -24.92
CA ILE A 117 -2.28 -8.25 -23.78
C ILE A 117 -0.85 -8.80 -23.80
N ALA A 118 -0.34 -9.20 -24.98
CA ALA A 118 1.04 -9.66 -25.10
C ALA A 118 2.05 -8.57 -24.70
N PHE A 119 1.83 -7.33 -25.12
CA PHE A 119 2.65 -6.18 -24.74
C PHE A 119 2.62 -5.93 -23.23
N ILE A 120 1.43 -5.99 -22.58
CA ILE A 120 1.29 -5.87 -21.13
C ILE A 120 2.09 -6.97 -20.42
N LEU A 121 1.97 -8.22 -20.86
CA LEU A 121 2.71 -9.34 -20.26
C LEU A 121 4.22 -9.16 -20.39
N ILE A 122 4.70 -8.70 -21.54
CA ILE A 122 6.12 -8.40 -21.75
C ILE A 122 6.58 -7.29 -20.79
N THR A 123 5.84 -6.17 -20.70
CA THR A 123 6.21 -5.04 -19.82
C THR A 123 6.19 -5.38 -18.34
N VAL A 124 5.31 -6.29 -17.91
CA VAL A 124 5.28 -6.76 -16.52
C VAL A 124 6.41 -7.74 -16.21
N THR A 125 6.85 -8.51 -17.22
CA THR A 125 7.89 -9.55 -17.04
C THR A 125 9.30 -8.98 -17.13
N ILE A 126 9.53 -8.01 -18.03
CA ILE A 126 10.84 -7.39 -18.22
C ILE A 126 11.01 -6.25 -17.22
N PRO A 127 11.98 -6.33 -16.28
CA PRO A 127 12.26 -5.24 -15.37
C PRO A 127 12.77 -4.01 -16.13
N MET A 128 12.02 -2.91 -16.06
CA MET A 128 12.39 -1.63 -16.70
C MET A 128 13.49 -0.95 -15.88
N VAL A 129 14.74 -1.27 -16.14
CA VAL A 129 15.90 -0.61 -15.53
C VAL A 129 16.20 0.68 -16.30
N GLY A 130 16.31 1.82 -15.58
CA GLY A 130 16.65 3.11 -16.21
C GLY A 130 15.47 3.92 -16.77
N GLY A 131 14.23 3.50 -16.59
CA GLY A 131 13.05 4.26 -17.05
C GLY A 131 12.83 5.58 -16.27
N THR A 132 13.26 5.65 -15.01
CA THR A 132 13.03 6.81 -14.15
C THR A 132 13.63 8.12 -14.69
N PRO A 133 14.88 8.20 -15.16
CA PRO A 133 15.44 9.42 -15.73
C PRO A 133 14.67 9.91 -16.97
N ILE A 134 14.30 9.00 -17.85
CA ILE A 134 13.55 9.32 -19.09
C ILE A 134 12.17 9.87 -18.74
N THR A 135 11.49 9.24 -17.79
CA THR A 135 10.17 9.69 -17.32
C THR A 135 10.27 11.06 -16.66
N TYR A 136 11.30 11.28 -15.84
CA TYR A 136 11.55 12.58 -15.21
C TYR A 136 11.79 13.69 -16.24
N GLU A 137 12.66 13.44 -17.21
CA GLU A 137 12.95 14.40 -18.28
C GLU A 137 11.69 14.73 -19.12
N THR A 138 10.90 13.71 -19.42
CA THR A 138 9.63 13.88 -20.15
C THR A 138 8.66 14.78 -19.36
N PHE A 139 8.49 14.52 -18.07
CA PHE A 139 7.60 15.30 -17.21
C PHE A 139 8.13 16.71 -16.96
N ALA A 140 9.45 16.88 -16.90
CA ALA A 140 10.08 18.20 -16.82
C ALA A 140 9.79 19.03 -18.08
N LYS A 141 9.94 18.45 -19.28
CA LYS A 141 9.61 19.09 -20.56
C LYS A 141 8.12 19.46 -20.68
N LEU A 142 7.25 18.68 -20.07
CA LEU A 142 5.80 18.94 -20.03
C LEU A 142 5.36 19.89 -18.91
N ASN A 143 6.29 20.42 -18.12
CA ASN A 143 6.02 21.25 -16.92
C ASN A 143 5.08 20.56 -15.91
N LEU A 144 5.20 19.25 -15.78
CA LEU A 144 4.40 18.44 -14.86
C LEU A 144 5.12 18.17 -13.53
N ILE A 145 6.38 18.59 -13.39
CA ILE A 145 7.10 18.48 -12.11
C ILE A 145 6.42 19.40 -11.10
N ASP A 146 6.33 18.93 -9.86
CA ASP A 146 5.65 19.59 -8.73
C ASP A 146 4.13 19.75 -8.89
N ASN A 147 3.54 18.90 -9.74
CA ASN A 147 2.10 18.86 -9.98
C ASN A 147 1.56 17.44 -9.75
N TYR A 148 0.48 17.32 -8.98
CA TYR A 148 -0.20 16.03 -8.74
C TYR A 148 -0.73 15.36 -10.02
N LEU A 149 -0.90 16.10 -11.11
CA LEU A 149 -1.23 15.54 -12.42
C LEU A 149 -0.18 14.55 -12.90
N ALA A 150 1.11 14.77 -12.58
CA ALA A 150 2.16 13.80 -12.89
C ALA A 150 1.86 12.43 -12.30
N ILE A 151 1.46 12.39 -11.03
CA ILE A 151 1.12 11.14 -10.33
C ILE A 151 -0.11 10.48 -10.95
N ILE A 152 -1.15 11.26 -11.25
CA ILE A 152 -2.37 10.75 -11.91
C ILE A 152 -2.01 10.14 -13.27
N ILE A 153 -1.19 10.80 -14.08
CA ILE A 153 -0.77 10.28 -15.38
C ILE A 153 0.07 9.01 -15.23
N MET A 154 0.99 8.96 -14.26
CA MET A 154 1.77 7.75 -13.97
C MET A 154 0.87 6.58 -13.58
N ASP A 155 -0.11 6.82 -12.71
CA ASP A 155 -1.07 5.81 -12.29
C ASP A 155 -2.02 5.42 -13.46
N CYS A 156 -2.39 6.37 -14.34
CA CYS A 156 -3.17 6.10 -15.55
C CYS A 156 -2.44 5.22 -16.58
N GLY A 157 -1.11 5.33 -16.65
CA GLY A 157 -0.29 4.46 -17.49
C GLY A 157 -0.21 3.02 -17.01
N GLY A 158 -0.76 2.74 -15.84
CA GLY A 158 -0.66 1.46 -15.14
C GLY A 158 -1.55 0.34 -15.67
N ILE A 159 -1.62 0.14 -17.00
CA ILE A 159 -2.08 -1.12 -17.57
C ILE A 159 -0.99 -2.16 -17.27
N GLY A 160 -1.08 -2.81 -16.13
CA GLY A 160 -0.05 -3.70 -15.61
C GLY A 160 -0.65 -4.92 -14.90
N PHE A 161 0.03 -5.39 -13.89
CA PHE A 161 -0.33 -6.58 -13.12
C PHE A 161 -1.77 -6.56 -12.58
N GLY A 162 -2.24 -5.40 -12.09
CA GLY A 162 -3.62 -5.23 -11.63
C GLY A 162 -4.66 -5.48 -12.72
N THR A 163 -4.41 -5.02 -13.94
CA THR A 163 -5.28 -5.26 -15.10
C THR A 163 -5.34 -6.75 -15.45
N ILE A 164 -4.20 -7.46 -15.41
CA ILE A 164 -4.15 -8.91 -15.69
C ILE A 164 -4.98 -9.68 -14.66
N ILE A 165 -4.85 -9.36 -13.37
CA ILE A 165 -5.64 -9.97 -12.31
C ILE A 165 -7.13 -9.75 -12.56
N MET A 166 -7.54 -8.51 -12.85
CA MET A 166 -8.95 -8.17 -13.10
C MET A 166 -9.48 -8.81 -14.37
N MET A 167 -8.68 -8.87 -15.43
CA MET A 167 -9.04 -9.56 -16.67
C MET A 167 -9.34 -11.04 -16.41
N ASN A 168 -8.46 -11.73 -15.70
CA ASN A 168 -8.66 -13.15 -15.37
C ASN A 168 -9.90 -13.35 -14.46
N TYR A 169 -10.09 -12.49 -13.46
CA TYR A 169 -11.25 -12.56 -12.59
C TYR A 169 -12.56 -12.38 -13.36
N PHE A 170 -12.67 -11.30 -14.13
CA PHE A 170 -13.88 -11.05 -14.93
C PHE A 170 -14.08 -12.10 -16.04
N GLY A 171 -12.99 -12.65 -16.59
CA GLY A 171 -13.05 -13.73 -17.57
C GLY A 171 -13.64 -15.02 -16.99
N GLY A 172 -13.36 -15.31 -15.72
CA GLY A 172 -13.87 -16.46 -14.99
C GLY A 172 -15.31 -16.34 -14.50
N LEU A 173 -15.93 -15.15 -14.50
CA LEU A 173 -17.31 -15.01 -14.10
C LEU A 173 -18.27 -15.61 -15.14
N ASN A 174 -19.42 -16.12 -14.68
CA ASN A 174 -20.43 -16.74 -15.55
C ASN A 174 -20.95 -15.72 -16.58
N LYS A 175 -21.01 -16.13 -17.86
CA LYS A 175 -21.54 -15.29 -18.95
C LYS A 175 -23.03 -15.01 -18.81
N GLU A 176 -23.79 -15.94 -18.21
CA GLU A 176 -25.22 -15.82 -17.96
C GLU A 176 -25.59 -14.53 -17.19
N LEU A 177 -24.68 -14.05 -16.33
CA LEU A 177 -24.90 -12.80 -15.60
C LEU A 177 -24.96 -11.58 -16.53
N MET A 178 -24.15 -11.59 -17.58
CA MET A 178 -24.19 -10.52 -18.59
C MET A 178 -25.38 -10.64 -19.52
N GLU A 179 -25.72 -11.86 -19.88
CA GLU A 179 -26.89 -12.17 -20.70
C GLU A 179 -28.18 -11.75 -20.02
N ALA A 180 -28.34 -12.11 -18.73
CA ALA A 180 -29.47 -11.68 -17.91
C ALA A 180 -29.54 -10.16 -17.83
N ALA A 181 -28.44 -9.45 -17.53
CA ALA A 181 -28.42 -8.00 -17.51
C ALA A 181 -28.79 -7.38 -18.88
N SER A 182 -28.39 -8.00 -19.99
CA SER A 182 -28.74 -7.53 -21.33
C SER A 182 -30.21 -7.75 -21.67
N LEU A 183 -30.83 -8.84 -21.19
CA LEU A 183 -32.26 -9.08 -21.30
C LEU A 183 -33.08 -8.05 -20.50
N ASP A 184 -32.54 -7.61 -19.36
CA ASP A 184 -33.12 -6.51 -18.57
C ASP A 184 -32.87 -5.12 -19.19
N GLY A 185 -32.32 -5.05 -20.39
CA GLY A 185 -32.05 -3.79 -21.11
C GLY A 185 -30.86 -3.00 -20.57
N ALA A 186 -29.97 -3.62 -19.74
CA ALA A 186 -28.80 -2.93 -19.24
C ALA A 186 -27.74 -2.77 -20.33
N GLY A 187 -27.35 -1.52 -20.62
CA GLY A 187 -26.19 -1.23 -21.48
C GLY A 187 -24.87 -1.65 -20.84
N ARG A 188 -23.79 -1.74 -21.65
CA ARG A 188 -22.47 -2.26 -21.25
C ARG A 188 -21.89 -1.62 -19.98
N MET A 189 -21.98 -0.29 -19.85
CA MET A 189 -21.48 0.42 -18.68
C MET A 189 -22.36 0.15 -17.45
N ARG A 190 -23.67 0.06 -17.63
CA ARG A 190 -24.59 -0.29 -16.53
C ARG A 190 -24.34 -1.71 -16.03
N THR A 191 -24.11 -2.67 -16.94
CA THR A 191 -23.71 -4.04 -16.59
C THR A 191 -22.40 -4.06 -15.83
N TYR A 192 -21.40 -3.26 -16.25
CA TYR A 192 -20.14 -3.15 -15.52
C TYR A 192 -20.36 -2.64 -14.10
N VAL A 193 -21.00 -1.49 -13.93
CA VAL A 193 -21.13 -0.83 -12.61
C VAL A 193 -22.06 -1.59 -11.68
N SER A 194 -23.19 -2.12 -12.19
CA SER A 194 -24.23 -2.72 -11.35
C SER A 194 -24.05 -4.22 -11.12
N VAL A 195 -23.35 -4.95 -12.01
CA VAL A 195 -23.21 -6.40 -11.91
C VAL A 195 -21.76 -6.81 -11.69
N MET A 196 -20.85 -6.42 -12.58
CA MET A 196 -19.48 -6.94 -12.58
C MET A 196 -18.62 -6.34 -11.47
N PHE A 197 -18.64 -5.03 -11.30
CA PHE A 197 -17.85 -4.31 -10.31
C PHE A 197 -18.18 -4.71 -8.86
N PRO A 198 -19.46 -4.84 -8.43
CA PRO A 198 -19.79 -5.29 -7.08
C PRO A 198 -19.32 -6.72 -6.78
N GLN A 199 -19.30 -7.62 -7.77
CA GLN A 199 -18.81 -8.99 -7.57
C GLN A 199 -17.29 -9.02 -7.37
N ALA A 200 -16.55 -8.10 -7.98
CA ALA A 200 -15.10 -7.98 -7.83
C ALA A 200 -14.66 -7.25 -6.55
N TRP A 201 -15.60 -6.80 -5.70
CA TRP A 201 -15.32 -5.91 -4.57
C TRP A 201 -14.19 -6.41 -3.66
N LEU A 202 -14.19 -7.70 -3.32
CA LEU A 202 -13.14 -8.26 -2.45
C LEU A 202 -11.75 -8.15 -3.10
N LEU A 203 -11.65 -8.47 -4.38
CA LEU A 203 -10.40 -8.40 -5.12
C LEU A 203 -9.94 -6.95 -5.33
N LEU A 204 -10.87 -6.05 -5.62
CA LEU A 204 -10.62 -4.60 -5.71
C LEU A 204 -10.09 -4.05 -4.39
N PHE A 205 -10.70 -4.45 -3.27
CA PHE A 205 -10.23 -4.05 -1.95
C PHE A 205 -8.81 -4.54 -1.68
N CYS A 206 -8.49 -5.79 -2.02
CA CYS A 206 -7.13 -6.32 -1.89
C CYS A 206 -6.14 -5.51 -2.74
N GLN A 207 -6.46 -5.21 -3.99
CA GLN A 207 -5.60 -4.40 -4.87
C GLN A 207 -5.42 -2.97 -4.33
N MET A 208 -6.49 -2.35 -3.85
CA MET A 208 -6.43 -1.03 -3.23
C MET A 208 -5.51 -1.02 -2.00
N VAL A 209 -5.59 -2.03 -1.13
CA VAL A 209 -4.73 -2.14 0.05
C VAL A 209 -3.25 -2.28 -0.36
N LEU A 210 -2.95 -3.13 -1.35
CA LEU A 210 -1.58 -3.28 -1.86
C LEU A 210 -1.07 -1.97 -2.49
N GLY A 211 -1.90 -1.27 -3.26
CA GLY A 211 -1.58 0.05 -3.82
C GLY A 211 -1.29 1.09 -2.73
N VAL A 212 -2.11 1.13 -1.68
CA VAL A 212 -1.90 2.02 -0.52
C VAL A 212 -0.59 1.73 0.19
N ILE A 213 -0.24 0.46 0.40
CA ILE A 213 1.03 0.06 1.03
C ILE A 213 2.21 0.47 0.14
N SER A 214 2.11 0.25 -1.17
CA SER A 214 3.14 0.65 -2.12
C SER A 214 3.33 2.17 -2.14
N ALA A 215 2.26 2.94 -2.28
CA ALA A 215 2.30 4.41 -2.28
C ALA A 215 2.84 5.00 -0.98
N TRP A 216 2.52 4.38 0.17
CA TRP A 216 3.06 4.81 1.46
C TRP A 216 4.57 4.67 1.54
N ASN A 217 5.14 3.57 1.02
CA ASN A 217 6.57 3.28 1.10
C ASN A 217 7.38 3.95 -0.02
N ASN A 218 6.72 4.43 -1.06
CA ASN A 218 7.38 4.99 -2.24
C ASN A 218 7.81 6.45 -1.99
N TYR A 219 9.04 6.63 -1.51
CA TYR A 219 9.61 7.97 -1.36
C TYR A 219 10.14 8.51 -2.70
N MET A 220 10.66 7.65 -3.59
CA MET A 220 11.35 8.06 -4.80
C MET A 220 10.45 8.86 -5.75
N THR A 221 9.22 8.39 -5.97
CA THR A 221 8.26 9.08 -6.83
C THR A 221 7.96 10.49 -6.32
N THR A 222 7.70 10.63 -5.03
CA THR A 222 7.39 11.94 -4.45
C THR A 222 8.63 12.83 -4.40
N TYR A 223 9.79 12.27 -4.10
CA TYR A 223 11.05 12.99 -4.07
C TYR A 223 11.38 13.63 -5.43
N LEU A 224 11.16 12.90 -6.52
CA LEU A 224 11.46 13.35 -7.88
C LEU A 224 10.38 14.24 -8.48
N TYR A 225 9.10 13.84 -8.37
CA TYR A 225 8.01 14.50 -9.13
C TYR A 225 7.22 15.53 -8.32
N LEU A 226 7.31 15.52 -6.99
CA LEU A 226 6.60 16.45 -6.09
C LEU A 226 7.56 17.05 -5.04
N PRO A 227 8.65 17.71 -5.45
CA PRO A 227 9.66 18.20 -4.54
C PRO A 227 9.14 19.21 -3.49
N SER A 228 8.10 20.00 -3.78
CA SER A 228 7.49 20.94 -2.83
C SER A 228 6.47 20.31 -1.88
N TYR A 229 6.09 19.04 -2.12
CA TYR A 229 5.11 18.33 -1.32
C TYR A 229 5.70 17.06 -0.69
N PRO A 230 6.72 17.15 0.18
CA PRO A 230 7.36 15.99 0.75
C PRO A 230 6.33 15.16 1.52
N THR A 231 6.39 13.83 1.32
CA THR A 231 5.63 12.84 2.10
C THR A 231 6.40 12.43 3.33
N VAL A 232 5.75 11.69 4.25
CA VAL A 232 6.42 11.12 5.43
C VAL A 232 7.58 10.20 5.03
N ALA A 233 7.44 9.44 3.93
CA ALA A 233 8.52 8.59 3.43
C ALA A 233 9.73 9.40 2.94
N VAL A 234 9.51 10.52 2.22
CA VAL A 234 10.57 11.45 1.82
C VAL A 234 11.20 12.09 3.04
N GLY A 235 10.37 12.57 3.97
CA GLY A 235 10.85 13.18 5.21
C GLY A 235 11.73 12.23 6.01
N LEU A 236 11.30 10.99 6.19
CA LEU A 236 12.08 9.97 6.88
C LEU A 236 13.42 9.70 6.17
N GLN A 237 13.44 9.63 4.85
CA GLN A 237 14.66 9.43 4.07
C GLN A 237 15.63 10.60 4.22
N GLU A 238 15.19 11.85 4.03
CA GLU A 238 16.05 13.03 4.14
C GLU A 238 16.60 13.19 5.57
N ILE A 239 15.74 13.05 6.58
CA ILE A 239 16.15 13.16 7.98
C ILE A 239 17.10 12.02 8.36
N SER A 240 16.86 10.79 7.88
CA SER A 240 17.77 9.67 8.17
C SER A 240 19.18 9.92 7.62
N VAL A 241 19.29 10.46 6.42
CA VAL A 241 20.59 10.82 5.84
C VAL A 241 21.24 11.94 6.65
N GLU A 242 20.50 12.99 7.00
CA GLU A 242 21.03 14.12 7.75
C GLU A 242 21.50 13.72 9.15
N LEU A 243 20.64 13.04 9.92
CA LEU A 243 20.95 12.63 11.30
C LEU A 243 22.05 11.58 11.38
N VAL A 244 22.12 10.64 10.43
CA VAL A 244 23.16 9.62 10.40
C VAL A 244 24.48 10.20 9.91
N THR A 245 24.45 11.08 8.91
CA THR A 245 25.68 11.62 8.31
C THR A 245 26.33 12.72 9.16
N TYR A 246 25.52 13.59 9.76
CA TYR A 246 26.04 14.80 10.42
C TYR A 246 25.82 14.84 11.93
N GLY A 247 24.84 14.13 12.47
CA GLY A 247 24.43 14.32 13.87
C GLY A 247 24.55 13.08 14.76
N ASN A 248 24.66 11.88 14.21
CA ASN A 248 24.61 10.59 14.95
C ASN A 248 23.45 10.50 15.97
N ASN A 249 22.36 11.26 15.77
CA ASN A 249 21.22 11.35 16.70
C ASN A 249 20.15 10.31 16.34
N TYR A 250 20.49 9.03 16.49
CA TYR A 250 19.59 7.90 16.25
C TYR A 250 18.30 7.93 17.10
N PRO A 251 18.31 8.35 18.39
CA PRO A 251 17.08 8.43 19.19
C PRO A 251 16.00 9.32 18.58
N VAL A 252 16.35 10.45 17.98
CA VAL A 252 15.39 11.32 17.25
C VAL A 252 14.86 10.61 16.01
N LEU A 253 15.72 9.92 15.26
CA LEU A 253 15.29 9.13 14.11
C LEU A 253 14.30 8.03 14.51
N PHE A 254 14.55 7.33 15.62
CA PHE A 254 13.62 6.32 16.15
C PHE A 254 12.28 6.94 16.55
N ALA A 255 12.27 8.13 17.15
CA ALA A 255 11.03 8.84 17.48
C ALA A 255 10.20 9.17 16.23
N ILE A 256 10.85 9.60 15.13
CA ILE A 256 10.17 9.85 13.84
C ILE A 256 9.64 8.54 13.24
N MET A 257 10.42 7.45 13.29
CA MET A 257 9.98 6.13 12.81
C MET A 257 8.75 5.64 13.56
N ILE A 258 8.71 5.81 14.89
CA ILE A 258 7.57 5.42 15.73
C ILE A 258 6.34 6.26 15.40
N TYR A 259 6.48 7.57 15.20
CA TYR A 259 5.39 8.41 14.71
C TYR A 259 4.84 7.87 13.38
N THR A 260 5.71 7.50 12.46
CA THR A 260 5.35 6.95 11.16
C THR A 260 4.58 5.63 11.29
N ILE A 261 5.02 4.73 12.17
CA ILE A 261 4.34 3.46 12.47
C ILE A 261 2.99 3.71 13.14
N SER A 262 2.93 4.58 14.15
CA SER A 262 1.69 4.88 14.88
C SER A 262 0.63 5.50 13.97
N SER A 263 1.02 6.37 13.07
CA SER A 263 0.11 6.98 12.08
C SER A 263 -0.51 5.94 11.12
N ARG A 264 0.18 4.82 10.86
CA ARG A 264 -0.36 3.64 10.13
C ARG A 264 -1.39 2.87 10.95
N VAL A 265 -1.07 2.56 12.21
CA VAL A 265 -1.92 1.73 13.09
C VAL A 265 -3.26 2.41 13.37
N PHE A 266 -3.26 3.72 13.62
CA PHE A 266 -4.50 4.49 13.80
C PHE A 266 -5.42 4.44 12.56
N ARG A 267 -4.86 4.31 11.37
CA ARG A 267 -5.60 4.22 10.12
C ARG A 267 -6.19 2.83 9.88
N GLU A 268 -5.50 1.77 10.23
CA GLU A 268 -6.01 0.40 10.07
C GLU A 268 -7.19 0.14 11.02
N LYS A 269 -7.14 0.64 12.26
CA LYS A 269 -8.31 0.57 13.17
C LYS A 269 -9.54 1.24 12.58
N LYS A 270 -9.42 2.41 11.94
CA LYS A 270 -10.53 3.06 11.22
C LYS A 270 -11.02 2.24 10.03
N LYS A 271 -10.14 1.56 9.29
CA LYS A 271 -10.51 0.68 8.17
C LYS A 271 -11.22 -0.59 8.64
N THR A 272 -10.77 -1.20 9.73
CA THR A 272 -11.43 -2.38 10.33
C THR A 272 -12.84 -2.03 10.79
N ILE A 273 -13.06 -0.85 11.35
CA ILE A 273 -14.40 -0.34 11.72
C ILE A 273 -15.27 -0.11 10.46
N LEU A 274 -14.70 0.44 9.39
CA LEU A 274 -15.38 0.61 8.10
C LEU A 274 -15.76 -0.74 7.48
N VAL A 275 -14.88 -1.72 7.46
CA VAL A 275 -15.15 -3.08 6.95
C VAL A 275 -16.21 -3.78 7.80
N ALA A 276 -16.16 -3.64 9.13
CA ALA A 276 -17.18 -4.17 10.03
C ALA A 276 -18.55 -3.49 9.82
N SER A 277 -18.56 -2.18 9.58
CA SER A 277 -19.78 -1.43 9.26
C SER A 277 -20.41 -1.87 7.91
N PHE A 278 -19.55 -2.14 6.89
CA PHE A 278 -20.00 -2.68 5.60
C PHE A 278 -20.48 -4.13 5.67
N SER A 279 -19.87 -4.96 6.51
CA SER A 279 -20.35 -6.34 6.73
C SER A 279 -21.73 -6.37 7.39
N ASN A 280 -22.03 -5.42 8.26
CA ASN A 280 -23.36 -5.23 8.83
C ASN A 280 -24.37 -4.72 7.78
N CYS A 281 -23.98 -3.82 6.89
CA CYS A 281 -24.83 -3.36 5.80
C CYS A 281 -25.21 -4.50 4.84
N ARG A 282 -24.29 -5.44 4.57
CA ARG A 282 -24.56 -6.63 3.76
C ARG A 282 -25.59 -7.57 4.40
N ARG A 283 -25.59 -7.73 5.74
CA ARG A 283 -26.64 -8.50 6.45
C ARG A 283 -28.01 -7.87 6.35
N TYR A 284 -28.08 -6.54 6.31
CA TYR A 284 -29.36 -5.83 6.15
C TYR A 284 -29.92 -5.92 4.73
N VAL A 285 -29.07 -6.01 3.71
CA VAL A 285 -29.49 -6.09 2.29
C VAL A 285 -29.85 -7.52 1.89
N LEU A 286 -29.20 -8.54 2.46
CA LEU A 286 -29.45 -9.96 2.16
C LEU A 286 -30.44 -10.63 3.13
N GLY A 287 -30.87 -9.95 4.20
CA GLY A 287 -31.81 -10.46 5.18
C GLY A 287 -33.27 -10.07 4.92
N ARG A 288 -33.61 -9.54 3.75
CA ARG A 288 -34.95 -9.30 3.26
C ARG A 288 -35.17 -10.04 1.95
N SER A 289 -35.22 -11.34 2.03
CA SER A 289 -35.87 -12.21 1.04
C SER A 289 -36.54 -13.36 1.77
#